data_c63e91ee89b42d91463b16b68646e15d
#
_entry.id   c63e91ee89b42d91463b16b68646e15d
#
_cell.length_a   1.000
_cell.length_b   1.000
_cell.length_c   1.000
_cell.angle_alpha   90.00
_cell.angle_beta   90.00
_cell.angle_gamma   90.00
#
_symmetry.space_group_name_H-M   'P 1'
#
loop_
_entity.id
_entity.type
_entity.pdbx_description
1 polymer ?
#
loop_
_entity_poly.entity_id
_entity_poly.type
_entity_poly.pdbx_seq_one_letter_code
_entity_poly.pdbx_strand_id
1 'polypeptide(L)'
;MAATLRLLLLALVCSYALVFGATSGLAEQAKVQRKAIRFRVQRSSWFGLQQATQPPLGIRAATYARSFVGVPYRWGGSSPGGFDCSGLVRYVYRQFGVDLPHSSYADFNFGRRVGRWALQPGDLVFFSGLGHVGMYVGGGRFIHAPHSGTRVQVSRLADWGSPYGGARRLVAGAKRRLLHG
;
A
#
# COMPACT_ATOMS: atom_id res chain seq x y z
N MET A 1 -68.30 -29.96 -30.12
CA MET A 1 -68.01 -28.51 -30.06
C MET A 1 -67.57 -28.01 -28.67
N ALA A 2 -67.80 -28.71 -27.56
CA ALA A 2 -67.40 -28.23 -26.22
C ALA A 2 -65.94 -28.52 -25.81
N ALA A 3 -65.29 -29.52 -26.43
CA ALA A 3 -63.93 -29.90 -26.09
C ALA A 3 -62.83 -28.95 -26.67
N THR A 4 -63.10 -28.43 -27.87
CA THR A 4 -62.16 -27.52 -28.54
C THR A 4 -62.10 -26.11 -27.90
N LEU A 5 -63.20 -25.65 -27.33
CA LEU A 5 -63.28 -24.37 -26.65
C LEU A 5 -62.55 -24.37 -25.31
N ARG A 6 -62.55 -25.50 -24.60
CA ARG A 6 -61.78 -25.67 -23.33
C ARG A 6 -60.28 -25.69 -23.55
N LEU A 7 -59.77 -26.27 -24.63
CA LEU A 7 -58.36 -26.30 -24.96
C LEU A 7 -57.81 -24.91 -25.35
N LEU A 8 -58.60 -24.12 -26.07
CA LEU A 8 -58.21 -22.74 -26.41
C LEU A 8 -58.16 -21.79 -25.20
N LEU A 9 -59.09 -21.94 -24.24
CA LEU A 9 -59.12 -21.17 -23.02
C LEU A 9 -57.90 -21.50 -22.11
N LEU A 10 -57.52 -22.79 -22.00
CA LEU A 10 -56.31 -23.20 -21.24
C LEU A 10 -55.02 -22.69 -21.88
N ALA A 11 -54.91 -22.68 -23.21
CA ALA A 11 -53.74 -22.15 -23.90
C ALA A 11 -53.59 -20.62 -23.71
N LEU A 12 -54.70 -19.89 -23.72
CA LEU A 12 -54.69 -18.44 -23.45
C LEU A 12 -54.33 -18.09 -22.00
N VAL A 13 -54.78 -18.85 -21.03
CA VAL A 13 -54.45 -18.65 -19.61
C VAL A 13 -52.97 -18.98 -19.33
N CYS A 14 -52.44 -20.06 -19.95
CA CYS A 14 -51.01 -20.38 -19.84
C CYS A 14 -50.10 -19.31 -20.51
N SER A 15 -50.52 -18.79 -21.68
CA SER A 15 -49.75 -17.73 -22.34
C SER A 15 -49.75 -16.42 -21.53
N TYR A 16 -50.89 -16.10 -20.90
CA TYR A 16 -51.01 -14.90 -20.05
C TYR A 16 -50.18 -15.02 -18.75
N ALA A 17 -50.11 -16.19 -18.13
CA ALA A 17 -49.31 -16.44 -16.95
C ALA A 17 -47.81 -16.38 -17.24
N LEU A 18 -47.37 -16.85 -18.41
CA LEU A 18 -45.95 -16.79 -18.83
C LEU A 18 -45.50 -15.36 -19.14
N VAL A 19 -46.37 -14.51 -19.69
CA VAL A 19 -46.01 -13.13 -20.02
C VAL A 19 -46.02 -12.23 -18.75
N PHE A 20 -47.02 -12.40 -17.87
CA PHE A 20 -47.11 -11.60 -16.63
C PHE A 20 -46.18 -12.09 -15.52
N GLY A 21 -45.91 -13.38 -15.41
CA GLY A 21 -44.95 -13.95 -14.44
C GLY A 21 -43.51 -13.57 -14.75
N ALA A 22 -43.14 -13.49 -16.02
CA ALA A 22 -41.79 -13.13 -16.44
C ALA A 22 -41.47 -11.64 -16.19
N THR A 23 -42.43 -10.75 -16.33
CA THR A 23 -42.21 -9.30 -16.14
C THR A 23 -42.04 -8.93 -14.66
N SER A 24 -42.73 -9.57 -13.74
CA SER A 24 -42.58 -9.33 -12.30
C SER A 24 -41.27 -9.86 -11.78
N GLY A 25 -40.80 -11.00 -12.26
CA GLY A 25 -39.49 -11.56 -11.90
C GLY A 25 -38.30 -10.69 -12.36
N LEU A 26 -38.38 -10.17 -13.58
CA LEU A 26 -37.36 -9.29 -14.15
C LEU A 26 -37.30 -7.95 -13.42
N ALA A 27 -38.43 -7.38 -13.03
CA ALA A 27 -38.50 -6.13 -12.28
C ALA A 27 -37.90 -6.29 -10.86
N GLU A 28 -38.15 -7.40 -10.20
CA GLU A 28 -37.61 -7.68 -8.87
C GLU A 28 -36.11 -7.96 -8.91
N GLN A 29 -35.63 -8.72 -9.90
CA GLN A 29 -34.19 -8.90 -10.13
C GLN A 29 -33.48 -7.57 -10.42
N ALA A 30 -34.12 -6.71 -11.22
CA ALA A 30 -33.55 -5.38 -11.48
C ALA A 30 -33.46 -4.49 -10.21
N LYS A 31 -34.43 -4.58 -9.30
CA LYS A 31 -34.39 -3.88 -8.00
C LYS A 31 -33.25 -4.39 -7.11
N VAL A 32 -33.08 -5.71 -7.02
CA VAL A 32 -32.00 -6.34 -6.24
C VAL A 32 -30.66 -5.94 -6.83
N GLN A 33 -30.50 -5.98 -8.15
CA GLN A 33 -29.28 -5.60 -8.85
C GLN A 33 -28.94 -4.12 -8.61
N ARG A 34 -29.92 -3.22 -8.74
CA ARG A 34 -29.74 -1.78 -8.46
C ARG A 34 -29.35 -1.52 -6.99
N LYS A 35 -29.95 -2.24 -6.05
CA LYS A 35 -29.60 -2.14 -4.62
C LYS A 35 -28.17 -2.62 -4.36
N ALA A 36 -27.75 -3.74 -4.99
CA ALA A 36 -26.37 -4.26 -4.88
C ALA A 36 -25.33 -3.31 -5.48
N ILE A 37 -25.64 -2.71 -6.66
CA ILE A 37 -24.76 -1.73 -7.31
C ILE A 37 -24.64 -0.48 -6.43
N ARG A 38 -25.75 0.04 -5.90
CA ARG A 38 -25.76 1.22 -5.02
C ARG A 38 -24.96 0.98 -3.74
N PHE A 39 -25.05 -0.21 -3.16
CA PHE A 39 -24.29 -0.61 -1.99
C PHE A 39 -22.79 -0.75 -2.29
N ARG A 40 -22.42 -1.25 -3.48
CA ARG A 40 -21.02 -1.35 -3.93
C ARG A 40 -20.42 0.02 -4.18
N VAL A 41 -21.12 0.93 -4.83
CA VAL A 41 -20.68 2.31 -5.08
C VAL A 41 -20.51 3.08 -3.76
N GLN A 42 -21.42 2.91 -2.82
CA GLN A 42 -21.35 3.57 -1.51
C GLN A 42 -20.16 3.05 -0.68
N ARG A 43 -19.89 1.73 -0.71
CA ARG A 43 -18.69 1.16 -0.07
C ARG A 43 -17.38 1.68 -0.66
N SER A 44 -17.28 1.81 -1.99
CA SER A 44 -16.09 2.32 -2.64
C SER A 44 -15.84 3.80 -2.33
N SER A 45 -16.89 4.62 -2.20
CA SER A 45 -16.75 6.04 -1.81
C SER A 45 -16.32 6.20 -0.34
N TRP A 46 -16.83 5.40 0.58
CA TRP A 46 -16.39 5.40 1.98
C TRP A 46 -14.93 4.96 2.14
N PHE A 47 -14.51 3.92 1.39
CA PHE A 47 -13.11 3.47 1.37
C PHE A 47 -12.17 4.54 0.81
N GLY A 48 -12.58 5.24 -0.25
CA GLY A 48 -11.83 6.35 -0.83
C GLY A 48 -11.70 7.55 0.11
N LEU A 49 -12.75 7.91 0.82
CA LEU A 49 -12.73 8.99 1.82
C LEU A 49 -11.86 8.65 3.03
N GLN A 50 -11.89 7.40 3.51
CA GLN A 50 -11.03 6.95 4.61
C GLN A 50 -9.55 6.92 4.24
N GLN A 51 -9.20 6.60 2.99
CA GLN A 51 -7.82 6.70 2.49
C GLN A 51 -7.36 8.15 2.31
N ALA A 52 -8.26 9.05 1.95
CA ALA A 52 -7.96 10.49 1.82
C ALA A 52 -7.67 11.17 3.17
N THR A 53 -8.13 10.60 4.29
CA THR A 53 -7.88 11.14 5.65
C THR A 53 -6.59 10.63 6.29
N GLN A 54 -5.96 9.58 5.73
CA GLN A 54 -4.71 9.04 6.28
C GLN A 54 -3.50 9.84 5.78
N PRO A 55 -2.53 10.17 6.67
CA PRO A 55 -1.29 10.78 6.23
C PRO A 55 -0.61 9.94 5.15
N PRO A 56 0.12 10.55 4.20
CA PRO A 56 0.90 9.85 3.19
C PRO A 56 1.75 8.72 3.78
N LEU A 57 1.90 7.63 3.04
CA LEU A 57 2.66 6.44 3.44
C LEU A 57 4.01 6.80 4.08
N GLY A 58 4.76 7.70 3.44
CA GLY A 58 6.09 8.10 3.93
C GLY A 58 6.04 8.77 5.30
N ILE A 59 5.06 9.63 5.56
CA ILE A 59 4.90 10.28 6.87
C ILE A 59 4.59 9.23 7.94
N ARG A 60 3.70 8.29 7.66
CA ARG A 60 3.35 7.20 8.58
C ARG A 60 4.56 6.32 8.88
N ALA A 61 5.32 5.96 7.85
CA ALA A 61 6.54 5.16 7.98
C ALA A 61 7.60 5.91 8.81
N ALA A 62 7.86 7.18 8.52
CA ALA A 62 8.82 7.99 9.26
C ALA A 62 8.42 8.18 10.74
N THR A 63 7.13 8.35 11.02
CA THR A 63 6.62 8.44 12.40
C THR A 63 6.83 7.12 13.12
N TYR A 64 6.47 6.01 12.50
CA TYR A 64 6.63 4.67 13.08
C TYR A 64 8.11 4.31 13.28
N ALA A 65 9.00 4.68 12.35
CA ALA A 65 10.42 4.44 12.49
C ALA A 65 11.02 5.08 13.76
N ARG A 66 10.52 6.22 14.18
CA ARG A 66 10.99 6.93 15.39
C ARG A 66 10.79 6.15 16.68
N SER A 67 9.81 5.23 16.74
CA SER A 67 9.59 4.37 17.90
C SER A 67 10.72 3.36 18.15
N PHE A 68 11.62 3.19 17.18
CA PHE A 68 12.75 2.27 17.28
C PHE A 68 14.06 2.97 17.65
N VAL A 69 14.07 4.28 17.89
CA VAL A 69 15.27 4.98 18.39
C VAL A 69 15.71 4.34 19.71
N GLY A 70 17.02 4.05 19.81
CA GLY A 70 17.60 3.38 20.96
C GLY A 70 17.66 1.84 20.85
N VAL A 71 16.99 1.22 19.87
CA VAL A 71 17.10 -0.23 19.63
C VAL A 71 18.54 -0.56 19.19
N PRO A 72 19.19 -1.62 19.74
CA PRO A 72 20.57 -1.96 19.39
C PRO A 72 20.73 -2.28 17.90
N TYR A 73 21.90 -1.92 17.34
CA TYR A 73 22.30 -2.45 16.06
C TYR A 73 22.58 -3.95 16.18
N ARG A 74 22.10 -4.72 15.23
CA ARG A 74 22.45 -6.13 15.03
C ARG A 74 22.62 -6.41 13.54
N TRP A 75 23.76 -6.94 13.15
CA TRP A 75 24.00 -7.39 11.78
C TRP A 75 22.97 -8.46 11.39
N GLY A 76 22.29 -8.28 10.22
CA GLY A 76 21.19 -9.16 9.81
C GLY A 76 19.92 -9.02 10.65
N GLY A 77 19.87 -8.07 11.58
CA GLY A 77 18.71 -7.83 12.43
C GLY A 77 17.57 -7.12 11.69
N SER A 78 16.34 -7.62 11.85
CA SER A 78 15.13 -7.07 11.20
C SER A 78 13.91 -7.12 12.14
N SER A 79 14.14 -6.96 13.44
CA SER A 79 13.09 -7.00 14.48
C SER A 79 13.39 -6.00 15.59
N PRO A 80 12.40 -5.68 16.48
CA PRO A 80 12.62 -4.81 17.64
C PRO A 80 13.72 -5.26 18.61
N GLY A 81 14.17 -6.50 18.55
CA GLY A 81 15.31 -6.99 19.32
C GLY A 81 16.68 -6.56 18.77
N GLY A 82 16.73 -5.97 17.59
CA GLY A 82 17.91 -5.41 16.94
C GLY A 82 17.74 -5.26 15.44
N PHE A 83 18.30 -4.19 14.89
CA PHE A 83 18.23 -3.87 13.47
C PHE A 83 19.61 -3.63 12.87
N ASP A 84 19.79 -4.03 11.62
CA ASP A 84 20.76 -3.37 10.74
C ASP A 84 20.06 -2.28 9.90
N CYS A 85 20.80 -1.59 9.04
CA CYS A 85 20.30 -0.44 8.29
C CYS A 85 19.13 -0.80 7.37
N SER A 86 19.24 -1.87 6.58
CA SER A 86 18.19 -2.35 5.65
C SER A 86 17.07 -3.09 6.38
N GLY A 87 17.38 -3.80 7.47
CA GLY A 87 16.39 -4.47 8.30
C GLY A 87 15.44 -3.49 8.99
N LEU A 88 15.92 -2.33 9.43
CA LEU A 88 15.08 -1.27 9.99
C LEU A 88 14.06 -0.76 8.96
N VAL A 89 14.52 -0.35 7.77
CA VAL A 89 13.61 0.21 6.75
C VAL A 89 12.65 -0.85 6.23
N ARG A 90 13.09 -2.09 6.06
CA ARG A 90 12.25 -3.23 5.70
C ARG A 90 11.17 -3.47 6.75
N TYR A 91 11.53 -3.56 8.02
CA TYR A 91 10.58 -3.79 9.11
C TYR A 91 9.51 -2.70 9.17
N VAL A 92 9.91 -1.44 9.08
CA VAL A 92 8.99 -0.30 9.11
C VAL A 92 8.03 -0.35 7.92
N TYR A 93 8.53 -0.51 6.70
CA TYR A 93 7.68 -0.49 5.51
C TYR A 93 6.75 -1.69 5.38
N ARG A 94 7.15 -2.84 5.92
CA ARG A 94 6.32 -4.05 5.97
C ARG A 94 5.02 -3.83 6.76
N GLN A 95 5.03 -2.98 7.79
CA GLN A 95 3.82 -2.62 8.55
C GLN A 95 2.76 -1.89 7.69
N PHE A 96 3.19 -1.35 6.57
CA PHE A 96 2.34 -0.62 5.63
C PHE A 96 2.14 -1.35 4.29
N GLY A 97 2.44 -2.66 4.26
CA GLY A 97 2.22 -3.49 3.07
C GLY A 97 3.24 -3.30 1.96
N VAL A 98 4.43 -2.75 2.26
CA VAL A 98 5.55 -2.65 1.32
C VAL A 98 6.64 -3.62 1.77
N ASP A 99 6.86 -4.68 0.99
CA ASP A 99 7.91 -5.66 1.28
C ASP A 99 9.19 -5.28 0.54
N LEU A 100 10.22 -4.92 1.32
CA LEU A 100 11.55 -4.58 0.84
C LEU A 100 12.48 -5.79 1.03
N PRO A 101 13.49 -5.97 0.17
CA PRO A 101 14.56 -6.93 0.42
C PRO A 101 15.34 -6.53 1.68
N HIS A 102 16.11 -7.48 2.23
CA HIS A 102 17.03 -7.18 3.33
C HIS A 102 18.42 -6.84 2.77
N SER A 103 18.50 -5.79 1.97
CA SER A 103 19.74 -5.33 1.33
C SER A 103 19.59 -3.90 0.84
N SER A 104 20.44 -3.00 1.32
CA SER A 104 20.47 -1.60 0.91
C SER A 104 20.72 -1.43 -0.61
N TYR A 105 21.56 -2.30 -1.20
CA TYR A 105 21.79 -2.33 -2.65
C TYR A 105 20.50 -2.68 -3.43
N ALA A 106 19.78 -3.68 -2.95
CA ALA A 106 18.53 -4.09 -3.60
C ALA A 106 17.41 -3.07 -3.37
N ASP A 107 17.34 -2.46 -2.19
CA ASP A 107 16.37 -1.40 -1.85
C ASP A 107 16.46 -0.22 -2.82
N PHE A 108 17.66 0.08 -3.34
CA PHE A 108 17.86 1.17 -4.29
C PHE A 108 17.11 0.98 -5.62
N ASN A 109 16.64 -0.24 -5.92
CA ASN A 109 15.85 -0.54 -7.11
C ASN A 109 14.33 -0.42 -6.88
N PHE A 110 13.91 -0.03 -5.66
CA PHE A 110 12.50 0.13 -5.33
C PHE A 110 12.06 1.60 -5.35
N GLY A 111 10.83 1.83 -5.78
CA GLY A 111 10.26 3.17 -5.82
C GLY A 111 10.85 4.08 -6.91
N ARG A 112 10.52 5.37 -6.83
CA ARG A 112 11.02 6.39 -7.76
C ARG A 112 12.21 7.14 -7.21
N ARG A 113 13.08 7.61 -8.09
CA ARG A 113 14.19 8.52 -7.74
C ARG A 113 13.66 9.83 -7.16
N VAL A 114 14.38 10.36 -6.15
CA VAL A 114 14.09 11.65 -5.52
C VAL A 114 15.37 12.47 -5.47
N GLY A 115 15.29 13.72 -5.90
CA GLY A 115 16.39 14.67 -5.76
C GLY A 115 16.59 15.04 -4.28
N ARG A 116 17.83 15.35 -3.89
CA ARG A 116 18.19 15.69 -2.50
C ARG A 116 17.33 16.84 -1.94
N TRP A 117 16.96 17.79 -2.79
CA TRP A 117 16.18 18.98 -2.40
C TRP A 117 14.66 18.72 -2.33
N ALA A 118 14.21 17.56 -2.85
CA ALA A 118 12.80 17.16 -2.87
C ALA A 118 12.48 16.05 -1.86
N LEU A 119 13.36 15.83 -0.88
CA LEU A 119 13.19 14.83 0.16
C LEU A 119 11.95 15.10 1.01
N GLN A 120 11.19 14.05 1.27
CA GLN A 120 10.01 14.06 2.15
C GLN A 120 10.12 12.92 3.17
N PRO A 121 9.50 13.06 4.35
CA PRO A 121 9.49 11.99 5.35
C PRO A 121 9.08 10.65 4.73
N GLY A 122 9.85 9.59 5.05
CA GLY A 122 9.70 8.26 4.50
C GLY A 122 10.59 7.96 3.29
N ASP A 123 11.21 8.95 2.63
CA ASP A 123 12.16 8.65 1.57
C ASP A 123 13.35 7.85 2.12
N LEU A 124 13.73 6.79 1.41
CA LEU A 124 14.97 6.08 1.69
C LEU A 124 16.14 6.90 1.18
N VAL A 125 17.14 7.12 2.02
CA VAL A 125 18.38 7.81 1.69
C VAL A 125 19.54 6.84 1.78
N PHE A 126 20.43 6.88 0.78
CA PHE A 126 21.50 5.92 0.59
C PHE A 126 22.87 6.61 0.66
N PHE A 127 23.85 5.88 1.17
CA PHE A 127 25.21 6.36 1.39
C PHE A 127 26.25 5.29 1.06
N SER A 128 27.53 5.69 1.03
CA SER A 128 28.68 4.78 0.93
C SER A 128 28.58 3.81 -0.25
N GLY A 129 28.27 4.32 -1.47
CA GLY A 129 28.12 3.47 -2.65
C GLY A 129 26.95 2.48 -2.53
N LEU A 130 25.88 2.86 -1.82
CA LEU A 130 24.70 2.05 -1.47
C LEU A 130 24.91 1.04 -0.33
N GLY A 131 26.09 1.02 0.31
CA GLY A 131 26.37 0.11 1.44
C GLY A 131 25.62 0.47 2.73
N HIS A 132 24.92 1.62 2.75
CA HIS A 132 24.13 2.06 3.90
C HIS A 132 22.82 2.72 3.46
N VAL A 133 21.76 2.49 4.22
CA VAL A 133 20.42 3.08 4.01
C VAL A 133 19.85 3.59 5.32
N GLY A 134 19.11 4.68 5.24
CA GLY A 134 18.25 5.20 6.30
C GLY A 134 16.97 5.76 5.74
N MET A 135 16.08 6.24 6.61
CA MET A 135 14.80 6.84 6.24
C MET A 135 14.80 8.31 6.61
N TYR A 136 14.55 9.18 5.64
CA TYR A 136 14.40 10.62 5.89
C TYR A 136 13.18 10.90 6.78
N VAL A 137 13.36 11.73 7.80
CA VAL A 137 12.33 12.05 8.79
C VAL A 137 11.96 13.53 8.84
N GLY A 138 12.42 14.30 7.85
CA GLY A 138 12.21 15.75 7.76
C GLY A 138 13.33 16.56 8.41
N GLY A 139 13.36 17.87 8.11
CA GLY A 139 14.30 18.82 8.72
C GLY A 139 15.78 18.50 8.48
N GLY A 140 16.13 17.94 7.32
CA GLY A 140 17.49 17.54 7.01
C GLY A 140 18.01 16.34 7.84
N ARG A 141 17.11 15.55 8.43
CA ARG A 141 17.45 14.42 9.33
C ARG A 141 16.94 13.10 8.77
N PHE A 142 17.65 12.02 9.12
CA PHE A 142 17.26 10.65 8.78
C PHE A 142 17.46 9.71 9.96
N ILE A 143 16.65 8.68 10.06
CA ILE A 143 16.76 7.62 11.06
C ILE A 143 17.42 6.40 10.43
N HIS A 144 18.33 5.77 11.14
CA HIS A 144 19.07 4.61 10.68
C HIS A 144 19.65 3.78 11.84
N ALA A 145 20.09 2.56 11.53
CA ALA A 145 20.93 1.73 12.38
C ALA A 145 22.36 1.79 11.80
N PRO A 146 23.31 2.51 12.43
CA PRO A 146 24.60 2.82 11.80
C PRO A 146 25.52 1.62 11.59
N HIS A 147 25.98 1.01 12.68
CA HIS A 147 26.95 -0.10 12.70
C HIS A 147 26.98 -0.79 14.06
N SER A 148 27.70 -1.91 14.16
CA SER A 148 27.88 -2.66 15.41
C SER A 148 28.39 -1.76 16.54
N GLY A 149 27.88 -1.99 17.74
CA GLY A 149 28.19 -1.18 18.92
C GLY A 149 27.33 0.08 19.07
N THR A 150 26.48 0.40 18.09
CA THR A 150 25.57 1.56 18.13
C THR A 150 24.12 1.16 18.30
N ARG A 151 23.25 2.15 18.28
CA ARG A 151 21.79 1.99 18.35
C ARG A 151 21.14 2.72 17.20
N VAL A 152 19.91 2.37 16.89
CA VAL A 152 19.04 3.15 15.98
C VAL A 152 19.01 4.60 16.48
N GLN A 153 19.32 5.52 15.60
CA GLN A 153 19.42 6.94 15.93
C GLN A 153 18.97 7.84 14.79
N VAL A 154 18.74 9.11 15.10
CA VAL A 154 18.47 10.16 14.12
C VAL A 154 19.72 11.00 13.93
N SER A 155 20.20 11.08 12.69
CA SER A 155 21.38 11.86 12.29
C SER A 155 20.99 12.96 11.30
N ARG A 156 21.83 14.01 11.18
CA ARG A 156 21.67 15.04 10.16
C ARG A 156 22.36 14.61 8.88
N LEU A 157 21.70 14.85 7.75
CA LEU A 157 22.28 14.57 6.42
C LEU A 157 23.55 15.36 6.14
N ALA A 158 23.67 16.57 6.72
CA ALA A 158 24.82 17.44 6.52
C ALA A 158 26.06 16.94 7.29
N ASP A 159 25.83 16.31 8.44
CA ASP A 159 26.92 15.92 9.36
C ASP A 159 27.32 14.43 9.19
N TRP A 160 26.59 13.70 8.32
CA TRP A 160 26.90 12.29 8.07
C TRP A 160 28.11 12.15 7.15
N GLY A 161 29.21 11.68 7.70
CA GLY A 161 30.52 11.66 7.04
C GLY A 161 30.67 10.71 5.83
N SER A 162 29.60 10.06 5.37
CA SER A 162 29.64 9.17 4.22
C SER A 162 29.01 9.84 2.99
N PRO A 163 29.55 9.60 1.78
CA PRO A 163 29.02 10.15 0.53
C PRO A 163 27.56 9.78 0.32
N TYR A 164 26.74 10.78 -0.03
CA TYR A 164 25.34 10.60 -0.37
C TYR A 164 25.20 9.91 -1.73
N GLY A 165 24.55 8.75 -1.77
CA GLY A 165 24.36 7.90 -2.94
C GLY A 165 23.02 8.11 -3.68
N GLY A 166 22.10 8.87 -3.08
CA GLY A 166 20.77 9.12 -3.69
C GLY A 166 19.60 8.82 -2.77
N ALA A 167 18.39 8.97 -3.29
CA ALA A 167 17.17 8.64 -2.54
C ALA A 167 16.10 7.97 -3.40
N ARG A 168 15.20 7.25 -2.72
CA ARG A 168 14.04 6.56 -3.29
C ARG A 168 12.78 6.87 -2.49
N ARG A 169 11.68 7.18 -3.19
CA ARG A 169 10.35 7.32 -2.59
C ARG A 169 9.52 6.10 -2.90
N LEU A 170 9.07 5.42 -1.85
CA LEU A 170 8.17 4.29 -1.95
C LEU A 170 6.71 4.77 -1.98
N VAL A 171 5.88 4.04 -2.71
CA VAL A 171 4.43 4.24 -2.77
C VAL A 171 3.74 2.94 -2.40
N ALA A 172 2.50 3.01 -1.92
CA ALA A 172 1.72 1.82 -1.63
C ALA A 172 1.66 0.91 -2.87
N GLY A 173 1.91 -0.38 -2.69
CA GLY A 173 1.99 -1.33 -3.80
C GLY A 173 3.28 -1.27 -4.65
N ALA A 174 4.31 -0.57 -4.18
CA ALA A 174 5.60 -0.52 -4.86
C ALA A 174 6.20 -1.92 -4.97
N LYS A 175 6.07 -2.53 -6.14
CA LYS A 175 6.85 -3.70 -6.55
C LYS A 175 8.17 -3.22 -7.14
N ARG A 176 9.19 -4.12 -7.12
CA ARG A 176 10.46 -3.92 -7.80
C ARG A 176 10.20 -3.39 -9.23
N ARG A 177 10.72 -2.23 -9.55
CA ARG A 177 10.73 -1.74 -10.93
C ARG A 177 11.72 -2.60 -11.68
N LEU A 178 11.24 -3.55 -12.48
CA LEU A 178 12.08 -4.22 -13.46
C LEU A 178 12.59 -3.14 -14.40
N LEU A 179 13.87 -2.84 -14.31
CA LEU A 179 14.57 -2.03 -15.30
C LEU A 179 14.63 -2.88 -16.59
N HIS A 180 13.62 -2.74 -17.45
CA HIS A 180 13.74 -3.08 -18.83
C HIS A 180 14.38 -1.84 -19.48
N GLY A 181 15.63 -1.94 -19.73
CA GLY A 181 16.44 -1.01 -20.51
C GLY A 181 17.13 -1.78 -21.58
#